data_39d23aa9851e66cc56e2879fb2d4c222
#
_entry.id   39d23aa9851e66cc56e2879fb2d4c222
#
_cell.length_a   1.000
_cell.length_b   1.000
_cell.length_c   1.000
_cell.angle_alpha   90.00
_cell.angle_beta   90.00
_cell.angle_gamma   90.00
#
_symmetry.space_group_name_H-M   'P 1'
#
loop_
_entity.id
_entity.type
_entity.pdbx_description
1 polymer ?
#
loop_
_entity_poly.entity_id
_entity_poly.type
_entity_poly.pdbx_seq_one_letter_code
_entity_poly.pdbx_strand_id
1 'polypeptide(L)'
;MWGALGSKGHALERSLDMKEWSSLQPDELQENAFSLIGKEWLLITAKNGDKANTMTAAWGGIGILWGKPVAYIFIRPQRYTKEFVDASEHLSLSFLGAGYRQELGYLGKVSGRDEDKIAKSGLTLAEVDGIPCFEEARLVLLGRKLYRQELKPECFVDQEQIPKWYQEKDYHTMYVMEIEKVLKG
;
A
#
# COMPACT_ATOMS: atom_id res chain seq x y z
N MET A 1 -5.29 -48.95 -39.22
CA MET A 1 -4.37 -48.55 -38.16
C MET A 1 -4.16 -47.04 -38.29
N TRP A 2 -4.79 -46.29 -37.45
CA TRP A 2 -4.73 -44.82 -37.47
C TRP A 2 -4.11 -44.36 -36.18
N GLY A 3 -2.95 -43.72 -36.28
CA GLY A 3 -2.23 -43.14 -35.18
C GLY A 3 -2.76 -41.73 -34.87
N ALA A 4 -3.13 -41.51 -33.63
CA ALA A 4 -3.54 -40.21 -33.12
C ALA A 4 -2.35 -39.28 -32.92
N LEU A 5 -2.35 -38.16 -33.62
CA LEU A 5 -1.43 -37.02 -33.39
C LEU A 5 -1.95 -36.22 -32.21
N GLY A 6 -1.23 -36.34 -31.09
CA GLY A 6 -1.44 -35.47 -29.93
C GLY A 6 -0.92 -34.04 -30.19
N SER A 7 -1.81 -33.08 -30.21
CA SER A 7 -1.44 -31.65 -30.19
C SER A 7 -0.89 -31.28 -28.83
N LYS A 8 0.41 -31.10 -28.75
CA LYS A 8 1.05 -30.43 -27.60
C LYS A 8 0.72 -28.93 -27.69
N GLY A 9 -0.22 -28.50 -26.88
CA GLY A 9 -0.42 -27.06 -26.61
C GLY A 9 0.83 -26.48 -26.01
N HIS A 10 1.49 -25.57 -26.73
CA HIS A 10 2.51 -24.70 -26.19
C HIS A 10 1.80 -23.72 -25.26
N ALA A 11 1.88 -23.97 -23.96
CA ALA A 11 1.72 -22.93 -22.96
C ALA A 11 2.90 -21.96 -23.17
N LEU A 12 2.62 -20.81 -23.76
CA LEU A 12 3.52 -19.68 -23.73
C LEU A 12 3.63 -19.25 -22.27
N GLU A 13 4.68 -19.72 -21.59
CA GLU A 13 5.19 -19.05 -20.40
C GLU A 13 5.57 -17.63 -20.80
N ARG A 14 4.70 -16.68 -20.50
CA ARG A 14 5.13 -15.29 -20.41
C ARG A 14 6.06 -15.23 -19.21
N SER A 15 7.35 -15.30 -19.44
CA SER A 15 8.35 -14.70 -18.58
C SER A 15 8.00 -13.21 -18.55
N LEU A 16 7.20 -12.81 -17.57
CA LEU A 16 7.04 -11.41 -17.23
C LEU A 16 8.43 -10.97 -16.79
N ASP A 17 9.04 -10.05 -17.55
CA ASP A 17 10.18 -9.28 -17.07
C ASP A 17 9.70 -8.52 -15.83
N MET A 18 9.80 -9.17 -14.68
CA MET A 18 9.51 -8.54 -13.39
C MET A 18 10.51 -7.40 -13.23
N LYS A 19 10.01 -6.22 -12.87
CA LYS A 19 10.88 -5.07 -12.58
C LYS A 19 12.00 -5.48 -11.64
N GLU A 20 13.23 -5.21 -12.02
CA GLU A 20 14.38 -5.41 -11.14
C GLU A 20 14.38 -4.32 -10.07
N TRP A 21 14.12 -4.72 -8.84
CA TRP A 21 14.19 -3.87 -7.67
C TRP A 21 15.58 -3.93 -7.05
N SER A 22 16.17 -2.77 -6.77
CA SER A 22 17.30 -2.68 -5.86
C SER A 22 16.80 -2.64 -4.42
N SER A 23 17.39 -3.45 -3.54
CA SER A 23 17.06 -3.44 -2.10
C SER A 23 17.97 -2.47 -1.36
N LEU A 24 17.39 -1.65 -0.49
CA LEU A 24 18.09 -0.73 0.42
C LEU A 24 17.80 -1.12 1.86
N GLN A 25 18.71 -0.79 2.77
CA GLN A 25 18.41 -0.78 4.19
C GLN A 25 17.54 0.44 4.52
N PRO A 26 16.64 0.37 5.50
CA PRO A 26 15.77 1.51 5.84
C PRO A 26 16.53 2.80 6.21
N ASP A 27 17.71 2.71 6.79
CA ASP A 27 18.57 3.84 7.16
C ASP A 27 19.31 4.47 5.97
N GLU A 28 19.35 3.78 4.83
CA GLU A 28 19.86 4.33 3.56
C GLU A 28 18.83 5.17 2.80
N LEU A 29 17.57 5.22 3.29
CA LEU A 29 16.49 5.97 2.66
C LEU A 29 16.73 7.49 2.78
N GLN A 30 17.05 8.15 1.67
CA GLN A 30 17.34 9.59 1.59
C GLN A 30 16.14 10.41 1.11
N GLU A 31 14.93 10.02 1.48
CA GLU A 31 13.71 10.70 1.05
C GLU A 31 13.29 11.76 2.07
N ASN A 32 12.78 12.89 1.58
CA ASN A 32 12.11 13.85 2.44
C ASN A 32 10.69 13.35 2.73
N ALA A 33 10.44 12.90 3.96
CA ALA A 33 9.16 12.30 4.35
C ALA A 33 7.95 13.23 4.11
N PHE A 34 8.10 14.54 4.29
CA PHE A 34 7.02 15.52 4.05
C PHE A 34 6.65 15.60 2.56
N SER A 35 7.64 15.54 1.67
CA SER A 35 7.39 15.53 0.23
C SER A 35 6.88 14.17 -0.23
N LEU A 36 7.49 13.10 0.24
CA LEU A 36 7.16 11.74 -0.12
C LEU A 36 5.69 11.41 0.23
N ILE A 37 5.26 11.72 1.44
CA ILE A 37 3.91 11.40 1.92
C ILE A 37 2.91 12.48 1.53
N GLY A 38 3.20 13.75 1.85
CA GLY A 38 2.23 14.84 1.72
C GLY A 38 2.04 15.36 0.31
N LYS A 39 3.07 15.28 -0.56
CA LYS A 39 3.01 15.81 -1.93
C LYS A 39 2.93 14.72 -2.99
N GLU A 40 3.72 13.67 -2.89
CA GLU A 40 3.72 12.57 -3.86
C GLU A 40 2.53 11.65 -3.66
N TRP A 41 2.15 11.40 -2.41
CA TRP A 41 1.15 10.43 -1.97
C TRP A 41 1.66 8.99 -2.09
N LEU A 42 0.92 8.07 -1.50
CA LEU A 42 1.27 6.66 -1.49
C LEU A 42 0.04 5.76 -1.66
N LEU A 43 0.28 4.55 -2.12
CA LEU A 43 -0.68 3.45 -2.08
C LEU A 43 -0.38 2.57 -0.87
N ILE A 44 -1.36 2.41 0.01
CA ILE A 44 -1.34 1.40 1.07
C ILE A 44 -2.00 0.16 0.50
N THR A 45 -1.25 -0.95 0.42
CA THR A 45 -1.74 -2.18 -0.19
C THR A 45 -1.56 -3.36 0.76
N ALA A 46 -2.58 -4.18 0.88
CA ALA A 46 -2.55 -5.42 1.64
C ALA A 46 -3.41 -6.49 0.96
N LYS A 47 -3.25 -7.77 1.36
CA LYS A 47 -4.07 -8.87 0.88
C LYS A 47 -4.83 -9.55 2.01
N ASN A 48 -5.97 -10.13 1.66
CA ASN A 48 -6.76 -11.01 2.51
C ASN A 48 -7.09 -12.27 1.70
N GLY A 49 -6.49 -13.40 2.04
CA GLY A 49 -6.45 -14.57 1.18
C GLY A 49 -5.75 -14.24 -0.14
N ASP A 50 -6.37 -14.62 -1.25
CA ASP A 50 -5.85 -14.37 -2.61
C ASP A 50 -6.20 -12.98 -3.17
N LYS A 51 -6.96 -12.17 -2.42
CA LYS A 51 -7.43 -10.87 -2.88
C LYS A 51 -6.58 -9.75 -2.31
N ALA A 52 -6.09 -8.86 -3.17
CA ALA A 52 -5.44 -7.62 -2.77
C ALA A 52 -6.39 -6.42 -2.89
N ASN A 53 -6.18 -5.42 -2.05
CA ASN A 53 -6.81 -4.12 -2.19
C ASN A 53 -5.84 -3.02 -1.82
N THR A 54 -6.06 -1.84 -2.38
CA THR A 54 -5.22 -0.67 -2.17
C THR A 54 -6.03 0.59 -1.92
N MET A 55 -5.41 1.60 -1.35
CA MET A 55 -5.97 2.94 -1.24
C MET A 55 -4.86 3.99 -1.27
N THR A 56 -5.19 5.16 -1.75
CA THR A 56 -4.29 6.31 -1.69
C THR A 56 -4.36 6.96 -0.33
N ALA A 57 -3.18 7.32 0.20
CA ALA A 57 -3.01 8.11 1.42
C ALA A 57 -2.02 9.26 1.19
N ALA A 58 -2.19 10.33 1.98
CA ALA A 58 -1.31 11.50 2.00
C ALA A 58 -0.97 11.93 3.44
N TRP A 59 -1.32 11.10 4.42
CA TRP A 59 -1.03 11.30 5.83
C TRP A 59 -0.25 10.13 6.38
N GLY A 60 0.75 10.43 7.19
CA GLY A 60 1.62 9.41 7.76
C GLY A 60 2.94 9.98 8.21
N GLY A 61 3.89 9.10 8.45
CA GLY A 61 5.24 9.43 8.85
C GLY A 61 6.17 8.24 8.71
N ILE A 62 7.46 8.52 8.76
CA ILE A 62 8.54 7.54 8.79
C ILE A 62 9.47 7.93 9.93
N GLY A 63 9.94 6.98 10.71
CA GLY A 63 10.82 7.28 11.83
C GLY A 63 11.29 6.04 12.57
N ILE A 64 11.64 6.22 13.84
CA ILE A 64 12.11 5.15 14.72
C ILE A 64 11.11 4.99 15.87
N LEU A 65 10.70 3.76 16.13
CA LEU A 65 9.93 3.39 17.31
C LEU A 65 10.39 2.01 17.81
N TRP A 66 10.57 1.87 19.12
CA TRP A 66 11.08 0.63 19.75
C TRP A 66 12.41 0.15 19.15
N GLY A 67 13.28 1.10 18.75
CA GLY A 67 14.56 0.78 18.11
C GLY A 67 14.46 0.23 16.69
N LYS A 68 13.31 0.35 16.05
CA LYS A 68 13.03 -0.17 14.71
C LYS A 68 12.68 0.95 13.74
N PRO A 69 13.08 0.84 12.45
CA PRO A 69 12.56 1.71 11.42
C PRO A 69 11.08 1.41 11.20
N VAL A 70 10.24 2.44 11.28
CA VAL A 70 8.79 2.28 11.16
C VAL A 70 8.17 3.32 10.24
N ALA A 71 7.02 2.96 9.67
CA ALA A 71 6.08 3.88 9.06
C ALA A 71 4.79 3.94 9.87
N TYR A 72 4.23 5.15 9.97
CA TYR A 72 2.92 5.41 10.56
C TYR A 72 1.92 5.66 9.45
N ILE A 73 0.84 4.91 9.42
CA ILE A 73 -0.25 5.08 8.45
C ILE A 73 -1.58 5.26 9.17
N PHE A 74 -2.50 5.98 8.51
CA PHE A 74 -3.80 6.34 9.07
C PHE A 74 -4.89 5.93 8.09
N ILE A 75 -5.82 5.07 8.52
CA ILE A 75 -6.89 4.54 7.68
C ILE A 75 -8.24 4.81 8.34
N ARG A 76 -9.17 5.46 7.61
CA ARG A 76 -10.54 5.68 8.09
C ARG A 76 -11.34 4.38 8.11
N PRO A 77 -12.33 4.24 9.03
CA PRO A 77 -13.09 3.00 9.18
C PRO A 77 -13.88 2.58 7.93
N GLN A 78 -14.35 3.54 7.13
CA GLN A 78 -15.11 3.27 5.91
C GLN A 78 -14.26 2.79 4.72
N ARG A 79 -12.92 2.89 4.79
CA ARG A 79 -12.03 2.46 3.69
C ARG A 79 -12.01 0.94 3.61
N TYR A 80 -12.37 0.40 2.44
CA TYR A 80 -12.36 -1.06 2.22
C TYR A 80 -10.98 -1.69 2.45
N THR A 81 -9.91 -0.99 2.10
CA THR A 81 -8.53 -1.43 2.36
C THR A 81 -8.25 -1.71 3.84
N LYS A 82 -9.01 -1.08 4.75
CA LYS A 82 -8.88 -1.34 6.19
C LYS A 82 -9.11 -2.81 6.54
N GLU A 83 -10.09 -3.44 5.93
CA GLU A 83 -10.38 -4.88 6.15
C GLU A 83 -9.19 -5.75 5.76
N PHE A 84 -8.50 -5.41 4.67
CA PHE A 84 -7.31 -6.11 4.19
C PHE A 84 -6.12 -5.89 5.11
N VAL A 85 -5.89 -4.64 5.51
CA VAL A 85 -4.82 -4.29 6.46
C VAL A 85 -5.06 -4.94 7.82
N ASP A 86 -6.30 -5.01 8.30
CA ASP A 86 -6.62 -5.67 9.57
C ASP A 86 -6.38 -7.19 9.51
N ALA A 87 -6.73 -7.82 8.39
CA ALA A 87 -6.59 -9.27 8.19
C ALA A 87 -5.14 -9.71 7.90
N SER A 88 -4.30 -8.84 7.32
CA SER A 88 -2.93 -9.16 6.95
C SER A 88 -1.94 -8.81 8.04
N GLU A 89 -0.91 -9.62 8.23
CA GLU A 89 0.25 -9.26 9.06
C GLU A 89 1.15 -8.24 8.34
N HIS A 90 1.32 -8.40 7.02
CA HIS A 90 2.20 -7.59 6.20
C HIS A 90 1.42 -6.71 5.23
N LEU A 91 2.02 -5.59 4.85
CA LEU A 91 1.49 -4.64 3.87
C LEU A 91 2.64 -3.90 3.18
N SER A 92 2.29 -3.22 2.09
CA SER A 92 3.23 -2.35 1.38
C SER A 92 2.76 -0.89 1.34
N LEU A 93 3.74 0.00 1.22
CA LEU A 93 3.56 1.41 0.91
C LEU A 93 4.28 1.68 -0.41
N SER A 94 3.54 1.91 -1.50
CA SER A 94 4.10 2.12 -2.83
C SER A 94 4.02 3.59 -3.22
N PHE A 95 5.15 4.20 -3.62
CA PHE A 95 5.28 5.57 -4.08
C PHE A 95 5.59 5.57 -5.58
N LEU A 96 4.66 6.10 -6.38
CA LEU A 96 4.74 6.01 -7.83
C LEU A 96 5.40 7.24 -8.49
N GLY A 97 5.44 8.37 -7.79
CA GLY A 97 5.92 9.63 -8.33
C GLY A 97 4.84 10.48 -9.00
N ALA A 98 5.23 11.68 -9.43
CA ALA A 98 4.29 12.71 -9.89
C ALA A 98 3.51 12.35 -11.17
N GLY A 99 4.02 11.42 -11.97
CA GLY A 99 3.41 11.00 -13.23
C GLY A 99 2.09 10.23 -13.06
N TYR A 100 1.81 9.70 -11.86
CA TYR A 100 0.67 8.81 -11.58
C TYR A 100 -0.45 9.47 -10.77
N ARG A 101 -0.59 10.79 -10.89
CA ARG A 101 -1.56 11.55 -10.08
C ARG A 101 -3.01 11.18 -10.38
N GLN A 102 -3.32 10.80 -11.60
CA GLN A 102 -4.66 10.39 -12.01
C GLN A 102 -5.02 9.03 -11.38
N GLU A 103 -4.12 8.06 -11.47
CA GLU A 103 -4.27 6.71 -10.90
C GLU A 103 -4.39 6.77 -9.38
N LEU A 104 -3.54 7.56 -8.72
CA LEU A 104 -3.62 7.81 -7.28
C LEU A 104 -4.96 8.47 -6.90
N GLY A 105 -5.41 9.46 -7.66
CA GLY A 105 -6.70 10.10 -7.46
C GLY A 105 -7.87 9.12 -7.59
N TYR A 106 -7.87 8.29 -8.63
CA TYR A 106 -8.87 7.26 -8.87
C TYR A 106 -8.88 6.22 -7.73
N LEU A 107 -7.74 5.63 -7.39
CA LEU A 107 -7.60 4.62 -6.34
C LEU A 107 -7.94 5.17 -4.94
N GLY A 108 -7.78 6.48 -4.74
CA GLY A 108 -8.18 7.17 -3.52
C GLY A 108 -9.68 7.40 -3.41
N LYS A 109 -10.38 7.58 -4.54
CA LYS A 109 -11.82 7.93 -4.61
C LYS A 109 -12.72 6.70 -4.67
N VAL A 110 -12.36 5.70 -5.49
CA VAL A 110 -13.19 4.52 -5.77
C VAL A 110 -12.99 3.45 -4.71
N SER A 111 -14.10 2.79 -4.31
CA SER A 111 -14.05 1.66 -3.39
C SER A 111 -13.84 0.34 -4.14
N GLY A 112 -12.96 -0.52 -3.63
CA GLY A 112 -12.80 -1.89 -4.13
C GLY A 112 -13.98 -2.81 -3.80
N ARG A 113 -15.02 -2.31 -3.07
CA ARG A 113 -16.29 -3.02 -2.91
C ARG A 113 -17.18 -2.87 -4.14
N ASP A 114 -17.05 -1.74 -4.85
CA ASP A 114 -17.93 -1.39 -5.96
C ASP A 114 -17.40 -1.92 -7.29
N GLU A 115 -16.06 -1.99 -7.41
CA GLU A 115 -15.43 -2.49 -8.63
C GLU A 115 -13.99 -2.98 -8.39
N ASP A 116 -13.44 -3.74 -9.34
CA ASP A 116 -12.01 -4.07 -9.36
C ASP A 116 -11.20 -2.84 -9.80
N LYS A 117 -10.97 -1.95 -8.84
CA LYS A 117 -10.26 -0.71 -9.10
C LYS A 117 -8.78 -0.88 -9.41
N ILE A 118 -8.14 -1.97 -8.96
CA ILE A 118 -6.74 -2.26 -9.30
C ILE A 118 -6.65 -2.58 -10.79
N ALA A 119 -7.45 -3.50 -11.29
CA ALA A 119 -7.48 -3.83 -12.72
C ALA A 119 -7.84 -2.62 -13.60
N LYS A 120 -8.75 -1.76 -13.13
CA LYS A 120 -9.19 -0.57 -13.88
C LYS A 120 -8.22 0.62 -13.78
N SER A 121 -7.30 0.64 -12.83
CA SER A 121 -6.33 1.73 -12.67
C SER A 121 -5.27 1.78 -13.76
N GLY A 122 -5.07 0.66 -14.47
CA GLY A 122 -3.97 0.50 -15.42
C GLY A 122 -2.63 0.21 -14.77
N LEU A 123 -2.56 0.14 -13.44
CA LEU A 123 -1.35 -0.24 -12.72
C LEU A 123 -1.23 -1.76 -12.62
N THR A 124 0.01 -2.24 -12.58
CA THR A 124 0.36 -3.65 -12.51
C THR A 124 0.62 -4.05 -11.05
N LEU A 125 -0.22 -4.94 -10.53
CA LEU A 125 -0.01 -5.52 -9.21
C LEU A 125 1.12 -6.56 -9.30
N ALA A 126 2.15 -6.38 -8.49
CA ALA A 126 3.24 -7.32 -8.27
C ALA A 126 3.19 -7.88 -6.84
N GLU A 127 3.97 -8.90 -6.58
CA GLU A 127 4.13 -9.46 -5.24
C GLU A 127 5.61 -9.71 -4.96
N VAL A 128 6.10 -9.20 -3.83
CA VAL A 128 7.47 -9.41 -3.35
C VAL A 128 7.38 -10.01 -1.95
N ASP A 129 8.01 -11.15 -1.75
CA ASP A 129 7.97 -11.92 -0.50
C ASP A 129 6.53 -12.19 0.00
N GLY A 130 5.60 -12.38 -0.93
CA GLY A 130 4.18 -12.60 -0.61
C GLY A 130 3.40 -11.33 -0.25
N ILE A 131 3.99 -10.14 -0.38
CA ILE A 131 3.37 -8.86 -0.08
C ILE A 131 3.03 -8.13 -1.39
N PRO A 132 1.75 -7.75 -1.62
CA PRO A 132 1.35 -7.07 -2.85
C PRO A 132 1.90 -5.63 -2.90
N CYS A 133 2.39 -5.23 -4.06
CA CYS A 133 2.87 -3.88 -4.35
C CYS A 133 2.62 -3.54 -5.83
N PHE A 134 3.14 -2.44 -6.35
CA PHE A 134 2.93 -2.01 -7.74
C PHE A 134 4.26 -1.90 -8.50
N GLU A 135 4.29 -2.46 -9.72
CA GLU A 135 5.50 -2.41 -10.58
C GLU A 135 5.90 -0.98 -10.94
N GLU A 136 4.94 -0.08 -11.10
CA GLU A 136 5.18 1.31 -11.45
C GLU A 136 5.77 2.14 -10.30
N ALA A 137 5.81 1.59 -9.09
CA ALA A 137 6.37 2.30 -7.95
C ALA A 137 7.88 2.52 -8.10
N ARG A 138 8.34 3.74 -7.87
CA ARG A 138 9.76 4.08 -7.80
C ARG A 138 10.40 3.70 -6.45
N LEU A 139 9.54 3.59 -5.44
CA LEU A 139 9.93 3.22 -4.07
C LEU A 139 8.81 2.40 -3.45
N VAL A 140 9.16 1.30 -2.81
CA VAL A 140 8.23 0.48 -2.02
C VAL A 140 8.82 0.21 -0.65
N LEU A 141 8.02 0.44 0.38
CA LEU A 141 8.32 0.00 1.74
C LEU A 141 7.47 -1.24 2.01
N LEU A 142 8.12 -2.37 2.26
CA LEU A 142 7.47 -3.61 2.70
C LEU A 142 7.65 -3.77 4.19
N GLY A 143 6.60 -4.18 4.89
CA GLY A 143 6.75 -4.35 6.30
C GLY A 143 5.56 -4.99 7.02
N ARG A 144 5.77 -5.16 8.31
CA ARG A 144 4.88 -5.89 9.23
C ARG A 144 4.22 -4.95 10.22
N LYS A 145 2.93 -5.14 10.46
CA LYS A 145 2.23 -4.39 11.51
C LYS A 145 2.78 -4.76 12.91
N LEU A 146 3.12 -3.74 13.68
CA LEU A 146 3.52 -3.87 15.07
C LEU A 146 2.43 -3.44 16.04
N TYR A 147 1.63 -2.43 15.66
CA TYR A 147 0.65 -1.82 16.52
C TYR A 147 -0.50 -1.20 15.74
N ARG A 148 -1.68 -1.17 16.32
CA ARG A 148 -2.84 -0.42 15.83
C ARG A 148 -3.61 0.21 16.96
N GLN A 149 -4.11 1.43 16.74
CA GLN A 149 -5.00 2.12 17.66
C GLN A 149 -5.89 3.10 16.92
N GLU A 150 -7.16 3.12 17.23
CA GLU A 150 -8.08 4.16 16.77
C GLU A 150 -7.76 5.47 17.48
N LEU A 151 -7.77 6.59 16.77
CA LEU A 151 -7.66 7.92 17.35
C LEU A 151 -8.91 8.19 18.19
N LYS A 152 -8.73 8.48 19.47
CA LYS A 152 -9.83 8.69 20.43
C LYS A 152 -10.11 10.18 20.59
N PRO A 153 -11.39 10.60 20.58
CA PRO A 153 -11.76 12.02 20.73
C PRO A 153 -11.17 12.67 21.99
N GLU A 154 -11.16 11.93 23.09
CA GLU A 154 -10.62 12.40 24.38
C GLU A 154 -9.10 12.60 24.39
N CYS A 155 -8.39 12.08 23.39
CA CYS A 155 -6.93 12.22 23.25
C CYS A 155 -6.49 13.42 22.38
N PHE A 156 -7.44 14.15 21.79
CA PHE A 156 -7.11 15.35 21.03
C PHE A 156 -6.80 16.51 21.97
N VAL A 157 -5.54 16.93 22.01
CA VAL A 157 -5.11 18.13 22.75
C VAL A 157 -5.63 19.37 22.04
N ASP A 158 -5.49 19.43 20.71
CA ASP A 158 -6.10 20.45 19.86
C ASP A 158 -7.49 19.97 19.41
N GLN A 159 -8.50 20.42 20.14
CA GLN A 159 -9.91 20.05 19.92
C GLN A 159 -10.48 20.58 18.59
N GLU A 160 -9.84 21.57 17.95
CA GLU A 160 -10.29 22.11 16.66
C GLU A 160 -10.11 21.13 15.51
N GLN A 161 -9.24 20.12 15.66
CA GLN A 161 -9.04 19.09 14.66
C GLN A 161 -10.28 18.19 14.50
N ILE A 162 -11.08 18.02 15.55
CA ILE A 162 -12.28 17.16 15.51
C ILE A 162 -13.33 17.70 14.53
N PRO A 163 -13.88 18.92 14.70
CA PRO A 163 -14.88 19.45 13.76
C PRO A 163 -14.29 19.67 12.36
N LYS A 164 -13.01 19.87 12.23
CA LYS A 164 -12.35 20.09 10.94
C LYS A 164 -12.25 18.81 10.11
N TRP A 165 -11.91 17.67 10.72
CA TRP A 165 -11.57 16.46 10.01
C TRP A 165 -12.48 15.26 10.27
N TYR A 166 -13.26 15.28 11.36
CA TYR A 166 -14.04 14.14 11.86
C TYR A 166 -15.50 14.51 12.14
N GLN A 167 -16.12 15.24 11.22
CA GLN A 167 -17.52 15.64 11.35
C GLN A 167 -18.46 14.43 11.48
N GLU A 168 -18.13 13.32 10.80
CA GLU A 168 -18.88 12.06 10.84
C GLU A 168 -18.38 11.11 11.94
N LYS A 169 -17.49 11.57 12.84
CA LYS A 169 -16.87 10.76 13.90
C LYS A 169 -16.12 9.52 13.37
N ASP A 170 -15.68 9.56 12.13
CA ASP A 170 -14.98 8.49 11.40
C ASP A 170 -13.45 8.54 11.67
N TYR A 171 -13.09 8.45 12.95
CA TYR A 171 -11.71 8.56 13.40
C TYR A 171 -10.81 7.53 12.73
N HIS A 172 -9.62 7.98 12.31
CA HIS A 172 -8.65 7.08 11.73
C HIS A 172 -8.17 6.04 12.74
N THR A 173 -7.89 4.85 12.25
CA THR A 173 -7.01 3.91 12.93
C THR A 173 -5.58 4.20 12.50
N MET A 174 -4.71 4.45 13.46
CA MET A 174 -3.27 4.50 13.27
C MET A 174 -2.71 3.07 13.30
N TYR A 175 -1.82 2.78 12.36
CA TYR A 175 -1.01 1.56 12.36
C TYR A 175 0.46 1.94 12.38
N VAL A 176 1.24 1.22 13.17
CA VAL A 176 2.70 1.25 13.14
C VAL A 176 3.16 0.02 12.37
N MET A 177 3.87 0.24 11.29
CA MET A 177 4.44 -0.80 10.44
C MET A 177 5.97 -0.78 10.58
N GLU A 178 6.60 -1.88 11.01
CA GLU A 178 8.05 -2.06 10.88
C GLU A 178 8.40 -2.12 9.41
N ILE A 179 9.37 -1.33 8.98
CA ILE A 179 9.91 -1.37 7.62
C ILE A 179 10.96 -2.47 7.59
N GLU A 180 10.63 -3.61 6.97
CA GLU A 180 11.52 -4.77 6.88
C GLU A 180 12.36 -4.76 5.61
N LYS A 181 11.85 -4.14 4.53
CA LYS A 181 12.54 -4.02 3.25
C LYS A 181 12.16 -2.73 2.54
N VAL A 182 13.14 -2.09 1.95
CA VAL A 182 12.98 -0.95 1.06
C VAL A 182 13.39 -1.37 -0.35
N LEU A 183 12.50 -1.18 -1.32
CA LEU A 183 12.75 -1.48 -2.72
C LEU A 183 12.76 -0.18 -3.52
N LYS A 184 13.80 0.02 -4.31
CA LYS A 184 13.94 1.16 -5.22
C LYS A 184 14.01 0.62 -6.65
N GLY A 185 13.14 1.17 -7.51
CA GLY A 185 13.01 0.79 -8.91
C GLY A 185 13.38 1.91 -9.88
#